data_a91b301efda6c02f1cf3643d472ec418
#
_entry.id   a91b301efda6c02f1cf3643d472ec418
#
_cell.length_a   1.000
_cell.length_b   1.000
_cell.length_c   1.000
_cell.angle_alpha   90.00
_cell.angle_beta   90.00
_cell.angle_gamma   90.00
#
_symmetry.space_group_name_H-M   'P 1'
#
loop_
_entity.id
_entity.type
_entity.pdbx_description
1 polymer ?
#
loop_
_entity_poly.entity_id
_entity_poly.type
_entity_poly.pdbx_seq_one_letter_code
_entity_poly.pdbx_strand_id
1 'polypeptide(L)'
;MLFHITHVHSAESCPYHDPETVAKTYGKAMLGFEEAGVTLHGAYVDAPAHTIYLIVESDDLKKIYAALDPIIDAGSAEIRPVRDAVATARERMSSD
;
A
#
# COMPACT_ATOMS: atom_id res chain seq x y z
N MET A 1 -2.42 -13.44 -3.32
CA MET A 1 -0.98 -13.17 -3.05
C MET A 1 -0.84 -11.89 -2.24
N LEU A 2 0.04 -11.92 -1.26
CA LEU A 2 0.34 -10.75 -0.43
C LEU A 2 1.44 -9.90 -1.04
N PHE A 3 1.29 -8.60 -0.93
CA PHE A 3 2.30 -7.64 -1.35
C PHE A 3 2.56 -6.62 -0.26
N HIS A 4 3.83 -6.29 -0.08
CA HIS A 4 4.25 -5.16 0.74
C HIS A 4 4.55 -4.01 -0.21
N ILE A 5 3.87 -2.88 0.01
CA ILE A 5 4.05 -1.68 -0.80
C ILE A 5 4.69 -0.60 0.06
N THR A 6 5.74 0.00 -0.46
CA THR A 6 6.37 1.17 0.15
C THR A 6 6.25 2.33 -0.83
N HIS A 7 5.53 3.37 -0.45
CA HIS A 7 5.37 4.58 -1.27
C HIS A 7 6.12 5.73 -0.60
N VAL A 8 7.00 6.37 -1.35
CA VAL A 8 7.83 7.48 -0.86
C VAL A 8 7.60 8.69 -1.74
N HIS A 9 7.40 9.86 -1.14
CA HIS A 9 7.33 11.12 -1.85
C HIS A 9 8.34 12.11 -1.23
N SER A 10 8.70 13.15 -1.98
CA SER A 10 9.63 14.16 -1.48
C SER A 10 8.95 15.11 -0.49
N ALA A 11 9.75 15.76 0.34
CA ALA A 11 9.24 16.78 1.25
C ALA A 11 8.58 17.94 0.47
N GLU A 12 9.11 18.26 -0.71
CA GLU A 12 8.58 19.33 -1.55
C GLU A 12 7.19 19.02 -2.10
N SER A 13 6.91 17.77 -2.40
CA SER A 13 5.63 17.34 -2.95
C SER A 13 4.63 16.88 -1.88
N CYS A 14 5.02 16.93 -0.61
CA CYS A 14 4.17 16.45 0.48
C CYS A 14 2.99 17.39 0.73
N PRO A 15 1.74 16.90 0.61
CA PRO A 15 0.56 17.73 0.84
C PRO A 15 0.09 17.75 2.29
N TYR A 16 0.97 17.46 3.25
CA TYR A 16 0.60 17.28 4.66
C TYR A 16 -0.26 18.40 5.22
N HIS A 17 0.04 19.65 4.85
CA HIS A 17 -0.70 20.81 5.34
C HIS A 17 -1.86 21.24 4.43
N ASP A 18 -2.20 20.42 3.43
CA ASP A 18 -3.29 20.68 2.50
C ASP A 18 -4.29 19.52 2.55
N PRO A 19 -5.28 19.58 3.49
CA PRO A 19 -6.23 18.47 3.66
C PRO A 19 -7.03 18.12 2.41
N GLU A 20 -7.32 19.10 1.57
CA GLU A 20 -8.08 18.85 0.34
C GLU A 20 -7.26 18.01 -0.66
N THR A 21 -5.99 18.35 -0.83
CA THR A 21 -5.10 17.57 -1.70
C THR A 21 -4.86 16.17 -1.13
N VAL A 22 -4.68 16.06 0.20
CA VAL A 22 -4.53 14.75 0.85
C VAL A 22 -5.76 13.86 0.57
N ALA A 23 -6.95 14.41 0.71
CA ALA A 23 -8.18 13.66 0.47
C ALA A 23 -8.30 13.18 -0.97
N LYS A 24 -7.92 14.03 -1.94
CA LYS A 24 -8.04 13.73 -3.37
C LYS A 24 -6.96 12.79 -3.89
N THR A 25 -5.86 12.64 -3.17
CA THR A 25 -4.72 11.81 -3.60
C THR A 25 -4.56 10.59 -2.69
N TYR A 26 -3.99 10.76 -1.52
CA TYR A 26 -3.71 9.66 -0.60
C TYR A 26 -4.97 9.03 -0.03
N GLY A 27 -5.95 9.85 0.36
CA GLY A 27 -7.23 9.36 0.83
C GLY A 27 -7.95 8.54 -0.22
N LYS A 28 -7.98 9.05 -1.45
CA LYS A 28 -8.61 8.35 -2.57
C LYS A 28 -7.88 7.03 -2.88
N ALA A 29 -6.55 7.01 -2.82
CA ALA A 29 -5.79 5.78 -3.03
C ALA A 29 -6.11 4.74 -1.95
N MET A 30 -6.15 5.14 -0.69
CA MET A 30 -6.43 4.22 0.42
C MET A 30 -7.81 3.58 0.30
N LEU A 31 -8.82 4.37 -0.04
CA LEU A 31 -10.19 3.87 -0.25
C LEU A 31 -10.31 3.08 -1.55
N GLY A 32 -9.49 3.39 -2.54
CA GLY A 32 -9.50 2.76 -3.85
C GLY A 32 -9.11 1.30 -3.86
N PHE A 33 -8.34 0.84 -2.87
CA PHE A 33 -7.98 -0.59 -2.79
C PHE A 33 -9.22 -1.47 -2.66
N GLU A 34 -10.09 -1.13 -1.73
CA GLU A 34 -11.33 -1.89 -1.53
C GLU A 34 -12.23 -1.83 -2.77
N GLU A 35 -12.39 -0.65 -3.36
CA GLU A 35 -13.18 -0.47 -4.58
C GLU A 35 -12.64 -1.27 -5.75
N ALA A 36 -11.32 -1.43 -5.83
CA ALA A 36 -10.67 -2.23 -6.88
C ALA A 36 -10.72 -3.73 -6.61
N GLY A 37 -11.24 -4.14 -5.46
CA GLY A 37 -11.30 -5.56 -5.09
C GLY A 37 -9.99 -6.08 -4.49
N VAL A 38 -9.17 -5.19 -3.96
CA VAL A 38 -7.92 -5.54 -3.27
C VAL A 38 -8.17 -5.51 -1.76
N THR A 39 -7.75 -6.56 -1.07
CA THR A 39 -7.85 -6.57 0.39
C THR A 39 -6.72 -5.78 1.00
N LEU A 40 -7.05 -4.74 1.75
CA LEU A 40 -6.07 -3.92 2.46
C LEU A 40 -5.96 -4.43 3.90
N HIS A 41 -4.86 -5.12 4.19
CA HIS A 41 -4.61 -5.67 5.54
C HIS A 41 -4.07 -4.62 6.50
N GLY A 42 -3.35 -3.63 5.99
CA GLY A 42 -2.82 -2.55 6.82
C GLY A 42 -2.27 -1.43 5.97
N ALA A 43 -2.35 -0.22 6.51
CA ALA A 43 -1.82 0.98 5.88
C ALA A 43 -1.28 1.88 6.99
N TYR A 44 0.00 2.17 6.93
CA TYR A 44 0.69 2.92 7.98
C TYR A 44 1.55 4.00 7.36
N VAL A 45 1.55 5.18 7.96
CA VAL A 45 2.32 6.31 7.46
C VAL A 45 3.39 6.72 8.47
N ASP A 46 4.61 6.88 7.96
CA ASP A 46 5.70 7.54 8.67
C ASP A 46 5.79 8.94 8.09
N ALA A 47 5.05 9.88 8.70
CA ALA A 47 4.94 11.23 8.17
C ALA A 47 6.28 11.98 8.08
N PRO A 48 7.15 11.93 9.11
CA PRO A 48 8.46 12.59 9.01
C PRO A 48 9.34 12.05 7.89
N ALA A 49 9.20 10.76 7.55
CA ALA A 49 9.97 10.14 6.47
C ALA A 49 9.26 10.21 5.11
N HIS A 50 8.07 10.81 5.05
CA HIS A 50 7.26 10.90 3.83
C HIS A 50 7.05 9.54 3.17
N THR A 51 6.81 8.53 3.98
CA THR A 51 6.73 7.13 3.55
C THR A 51 5.44 6.48 4.03
N ILE A 52 4.81 5.72 3.15
CA ILE A 52 3.61 4.95 3.46
C ILE A 52 3.92 3.47 3.26
N TYR A 53 3.53 2.65 4.23
CA TYR A 53 3.68 1.20 4.18
C TYR A 53 2.31 0.56 4.08
N LEU A 54 2.14 -0.35 3.13
CA LEU A 54 0.87 -1.03 2.90
C LEU A 54 1.09 -2.52 2.81
N ILE A 55 0.16 -3.28 3.37
CA ILE A 55 0.08 -4.73 3.14
C ILE A 55 -1.25 -5.00 2.46
N VAL A 56 -1.19 -5.52 1.24
CA VAL A 56 -2.37 -5.77 0.43
C VAL A 56 -2.38 -7.21 -0.08
N GLU A 57 -3.55 -7.67 -0.44
CA GLU A 57 -3.72 -8.99 -1.03
C GLU A 57 -4.55 -8.89 -2.30
N SER A 58 -4.03 -9.46 -3.39
CA SER A 58 -4.70 -9.49 -4.68
C SER A 58 -4.07 -10.56 -5.57
N ASP A 59 -4.86 -11.08 -6.49
CA ASP A 59 -4.38 -11.98 -7.55
C ASP A 59 -4.03 -11.20 -8.83
N ASP A 60 -4.26 -9.88 -8.83
CA ASP A 60 -4.11 -9.08 -10.04
C ASP A 60 -3.39 -7.76 -9.73
N LEU A 61 -2.16 -7.63 -10.23
CA LEU A 61 -1.36 -6.41 -10.07
C LEU A 61 -2.02 -5.18 -10.70
N LYS A 62 -2.82 -5.37 -11.74
CA LYS A 62 -3.51 -4.24 -12.37
C LYS A 62 -4.46 -3.55 -11.41
N LYS A 63 -5.08 -4.32 -10.52
CA LYS A 63 -5.98 -3.76 -9.50
C LYS A 63 -5.20 -2.93 -8.48
N ILE A 64 -4.01 -3.37 -8.12
CA ILE A 64 -3.12 -2.63 -7.23
C ILE A 64 -2.68 -1.32 -7.89
N TYR A 65 -2.29 -1.38 -9.16
CA TYR A 65 -1.91 -0.17 -9.91
C TYR A 65 -3.06 0.82 -10.00
N ALA A 66 -4.28 0.33 -10.26
CA ALA A 66 -5.46 1.18 -10.33
C ALA A 66 -5.71 1.91 -9.00
N ALA A 67 -5.56 1.22 -7.89
CA ALA A 67 -5.73 1.83 -6.57
C ALA A 67 -4.66 2.87 -6.27
N LEU A 68 -3.42 2.66 -6.72
CA LEU A 68 -2.31 3.58 -6.52
C LEU A 68 -2.32 4.77 -7.47
N ASP A 69 -3.13 4.73 -8.53
CA ASP A 69 -3.14 5.76 -9.57
C ASP A 69 -3.21 7.19 -9.04
N PRO A 70 -4.04 7.52 -8.03
CA PRO A 70 -4.12 8.89 -7.51
C PRO A 70 -2.79 9.42 -6.94
N ILE A 71 -1.86 8.56 -6.59
CA ILE A 71 -0.56 8.94 -6.01
C ILE A 71 0.63 8.48 -6.84
N ILE A 72 0.38 7.95 -8.04
CA ILE A 72 1.46 7.41 -8.87
C ILE A 72 2.47 8.48 -9.28
N ASP A 73 2.00 9.70 -9.52
CA ASP A 73 2.84 10.82 -9.92
C ASP A 73 3.41 11.59 -8.72
N ALA A 74 2.95 11.29 -7.51
CA ALA A 74 3.35 12.02 -6.32
C ALA A 74 4.67 11.53 -5.73
N GLY A 75 5.15 10.37 -6.16
CA GLY A 75 6.37 9.79 -5.64
C GLY A 75 6.68 8.49 -6.34
N SER A 76 7.29 7.56 -5.63
CA SER A 76 7.60 6.24 -6.17
C SER A 76 7.10 5.16 -5.22
N ALA A 77 6.73 4.02 -5.80
CA ALA A 77 6.26 2.88 -5.03
C ALA A 77 7.06 1.63 -5.37
N GLU A 78 7.40 0.87 -4.35
CA GLU A 78 7.95 -0.46 -4.51
C GLU A 78 6.87 -1.45 -4.10
N ILE A 79 6.58 -2.42 -4.94
CA ILE A 79 5.58 -3.45 -4.71
C ILE A 79 6.30 -4.78 -4.67
N ARG A 80 6.34 -5.42 -3.50
CA ARG A 80 7.08 -6.66 -3.31
C ARG A 80 6.15 -7.78 -2.87
N PRO A 81 6.19 -8.94 -3.54
CA PRO A 81 5.46 -10.11 -3.06
C PRO A 81 6.09 -10.59 -1.75
N VAL A 82 5.24 -10.88 -0.79
CA VAL A 82 5.68 -11.34 0.53
C VAL A 82 4.83 -12.53 0.96
N ARG A 83 5.29 -13.23 1.98
CA ARG A 83 4.58 -14.37 2.56
C ARG A 83 4.30 -14.08 4.03
N ASP A 84 3.17 -14.58 4.51
CA ASP A 84 2.87 -14.54 5.93
C ASP A 84 3.77 -15.54 6.64
N ALA A 85 4.75 -15.04 7.37
CA ALA A 85 5.76 -15.88 8.03
C ALA A 85 5.14 -16.76 9.12
N VAL A 86 4.13 -16.26 9.81
CA VAL A 86 3.46 -17.03 10.87
C VAL A 86 2.67 -18.19 10.26
N ALA A 87 1.90 -17.93 9.19
CA ALA A 87 1.17 -18.98 8.50
C ALA A 87 2.12 -20.03 7.93
N THR A 88 3.22 -19.59 7.31
CA THR A 88 4.24 -20.50 6.78
C THR A 88 4.84 -21.38 7.88
N ALA A 89 5.15 -20.79 9.02
CA ALA A 89 5.71 -21.54 10.16
C ALA A 89 4.71 -22.58 10.66
N ARG A 90 3.43 -22.23 10.76
CA ARG A 90 2.39 -23.15 11.19
C ARG A 90 2.24 -24.33 10.24
N GLU A 91 2.27 -24.07 8.94
CA GLU A 91 2.22 -25.12 7.91
C GLU A 91 3.37 -26.10 8.07
N ARG A 92 4.58 -25.59 8.23
CA ARG A 92 5.78 -26.44 8.41
C ARG A 92 5.72 -27.28 9.68
N MET A 93 5.23 -26.70 10.76
CA MET A 93 5.11 -27.41 12.03
C MET A 93 4.01 -28.47 12.03
N SER A 94 2.99 -28.31 11.21
CA SER A 94 1.86 -29.24 11.12
C SER A 94 2.02 -30.30 10.04
N SER A 95 3.03 -30.21 9.20
CA SER A 95 3.24 -31.13 8.06
C SER A 95 3.92 -32.45 8.44
N ASP A 96 4.24 -32.64 9.70
CA ASP A 96 4.80 -33.93 10.22
C ASP A 96 3.68 -34.94 10.62
#